data_7d229ff10d3d67f464c97e156e30af60
#
_entry.id   7d229ff10d3d67f464c97e156e30af60
#
_cell.length_a   1.000
_cell.length_b   1.000
_cell.length_c   1.000
_cell.angle_alpha   90.00
_cell.angle_beta   90.00
_cell.angle_gamma   90.00
#
_symmetry.space_group_name_H-M   'P 1'
#
loop_
_entity.id
_entity.type
_entity.pdbx_description
1 polymer ?
#
loop_
_entity_poly.entity_id
_entity_poly.type
_entity_poly.pdbx_seq_one_letter_code
_entity_poly.pdbx_strand_id
1 'polypeptide(L)'
;HLVLGNFFCLVLLWISRDLAENFGVGRAPLELPPGAEALLWVTSVVLVIQMILGGWVSSHYAGLACLDFPTCDGEQVVPTLSGLVGIHVLHRLNGFVLLCGYGILAFRVHRVGRMGGLAKLGCALVVTQIGVGVVNVLFRLPIPVTALHSGLAAAIVLVTAMLVREALETRSTRAQINPEARMVEVR
;
A
#
# COMPACT_ATOMS: atom_id res chain seq x y z
N HIS A 1 -4.38 15.78 8.11
CA HIS A 1 -4.91 14.81 9.08
C HIS A 1 -4.75 13.36 8.62
N LEU A 2 -5.09 13.03 7.35
CA LEU A 2 -5.05 11.65 6.82
C LEU A 2 -3.63 11.03 6.91
N VAL A 3 -2.60 11.73 6.46
CA VAL A 3 -1.22 11.24 6.49
C VAL A 3 -0.73 11.06 7.94
N LEU A 4 -0.99 12.03 8.81
CA LEU A 4 -0.59 11.97 10.22
C LEU A 4 -1.30 10.85 10.98
N GLY A 5 -2.61 10.65 10.73
CA GLY A 5 -3.37 9.55 11.34
C GLY A 5 -2.84 8.18 10.96
N ASN A 6 -2.55 7.96 9.66
CA ASN A 6 -1.94 6.72 9.19
C ASN A 6 -0.53 6.52 9.75
N PHE A 7 0.29 7.58 9.84
CA PHE A 7 1.60 7.52 10.46
C PHE A 7 1.52 7.13 11.94
N PHE A 8 0.58 7.69 12.69
CA PHE A 8 0.35 7.33 14.08
C PHE A 8 -0.02 5.85 14.25
N CYS A 9 -0.95 5.34 13.44
CA CYS A 9 -1.32 3.92 13.42
C CYS A 9 -0.10 3.02 13.10
N LEU A 10 0.76 3.46 12.17
CA LEU A 10 1.97 2.76 11.80
C LEU A 10 2.97 2.68 12.97
N VAL A 11 3.17 3.78 13.70
CA VAL A 11 4.03 3.82 14.89
C VAL A 11 3.49 2.90 15.98
N LEU A 12 2.19 2.92 16.25
CA LEU A 12 1.57 2.02 17.23
C LEU A 12 1.74 0.54 16.85
N LEU A 13 1.54 0.20 15.57
CA LEU A 13 1.80 -1.14 15.08
C LEU A 13 3.25 -1.54 15.30
N TRP A 14 4.19 -0.66 14.98
CA TRP A 14 5.62 -0.93 15.12
C TRP A 14 5.99 -1.20 16.58
N ILE A 15 5.58 -0.34 17.49
CA ILE A 15 5.82 -0.50 18.94
C ILE A 15 5.19 -1.80 19.46
N SER A 16 3.95 -2.11 19.07
CA SER A 16 3.27 -3.34 19.52
C SER A 16 4.01 -4.59 19.07
N ARG A 17 4.61 -4.56 17.89
CA ARG A 17 5.40 -5.67 17.35
C ARG A 17 6.75 -5.81 18.06
N ASP A 18 7.44 -4.69 18.33
CA ASP A 18 8.70 -4.70 19.09
C ASP A 18 8.49 -5.27 20.50
N LEU A 19 7.41 -4.87 21.16
CA LEU A 19 7.07 -5.41 22.49
C LEU A 19 6.82 -6.92 22.42
N ALA A 20 6.03 -7.40 21.42
CA ALA A 20 5.75 -8.83 21.27
C ALA A 20 7.02 -9.66 21.05
N GLU A 21 8.00 -9.14 20.32
CA GLU A 21 9.30 -9.81 20.09
C GLU A 21 10.14 -9.86 21.36
N ASN A 22 10.17 -8.78 22.15
CA ASN A 22 10.86 -8.74 23.45
C ASN A 22 10.29 -9.74 24.46
N PHE A 23 9.02 -10.15 24.30
CA PHE A 23 8.40 -11.23 25.09
C PHE A 23 8.57 -12.63 24.48
N GLY A 24 9.52 -12.82 23.57
CA GLY A 24 9.88 -14.13 23.03
C GLY A 24 8.97 -14.64 21.90
N VAL A 25 8.15 -13.76 21.29
CA VAL A 25 7.34 -14.08 20.10
C VAL A 25 8.15 -13.88 18.80
N GLY A 26 9.48 -14.07 18.89
CA GLY A 26 10.39 -14.03 17.73
C GLY A 26 10.02 -15.08 16.68
N ARG A 27 10.26 -14.76 15.40
CA ARG A 27 9.88 -15.60 14.27
C ARG A 27 11.10 -16.01 13.46
N ALA A 28 11.04 -17.23 12.91
CA ALA A 28 12.07 -17.69 12.00
C ALA A 28 12.14 -16.81 10.74
N PRO A 29 13.36 -16.55 10.22
CA PRO A 29 13.54 -15.79 8.97
C PRO A 29 12.87 -16.49 7.80
N LEU A 30 12.39 -15.72 6.85
CA LEU A 30 11.75 -16.22 5.64
C LEU A 30 12.77 -16.24 4.48
N GLU A 31 12.65 -17.20 3.59
CA GLU A 31 13.41 -17.20 2.34
C GLU A 31 12.63 -16.43 1.28
N LEU A 32 13.10 -15.24 0.96
CA LEU A 32 12.47 -14.39 -0.06
C LEU A 32 13.02 -14.70 -1.44
N PRO A 33 12.15 -14.81 -2.46
CA PRO A 33 12.59 -14.91 -3.85
C PRO A 33 13.42 -13.70 -4.28
N PRO A 34 14.38 -13.88 -5.20
CA PRO A 34 15.17 -12.75 -5.72
C PRO A 34 14.29 -11.61 -6.22
N GLY A 35 14.62 -10.39 -5.82
CA GLY A 35 13.89 -9.18 -6.21
C GLY A 35 12.56 -8.94 -5.49
N ALA A 36 12.07 -9.84 -4.64
CA ALA A 36 10.83 -9.66 -3.91
C ALA A 36 10.91 -8.47 -2.92
N GLU A 37 12.06 -8.30 -2.27
CA GLU A 37 12.30 -7.17 -1.37
C GLU A 37 12.28 -5.83 -2.13
N ALA A 38 12.99 -5.73 -3.26
CA ALA A 38 12.97 -4.53 -4.10
C ALA A 38 11.56 -4.20 -4.61
N LEU A 39 10.79 -5.21 -5.03
CA LEU A 39 9.40 -5.05 -5.44
C LEU A 39 8.52 -4.54 -4.27
N LEU A 40 8.73 -5.04 -3.06
CA LEU A 40 8.02 -4.56 -1.86
C LEU A 40 8.33 -3.07 -1.63
N TRP A 41 9.59 -2.66 -1.69
CA TRP A 41 9.97 -1.25 -1.53
C TRP A 41 9.36 -0.35 -2.61
N VAL A 42 9.39 -0.76 -3.87
CA VAL A 42 8.74 -0.03 -4.97
C VAL A 42 7.23 0.08 -4.72
N THR A 43 6.56 -1.02 -4.35
CA THR A 43 5.12 -1.01 -4.05
C THR A 43 4.81 -0.11 -2.85
N SER A 44 5.68 -0.07 -1.84
CA SER A 44 5.53 0.83 -0.67
C SER A 44 5.65 2.31 -1.06
N VAL A 45 6.60 2.65 -1.95
CA VAL A 45 6.72 4.02 -2.49
C VAL A 45 5.48 4.41 -3.29
N VAL A 46 4.97 3.52 -4.15
CA VAL A 46 3.72 3.75 -4.90
C VAL A 46 2.54 3.97 -3.94
N LEU A 47 2.47 3.22 -2.82
CA LEU A 47 1.45 3.44 -1.78
C LEU A 47 1.58 4.82 -1.13
N VAL A 48 2.79 5.27 -0.80
CA VAL A 48 3.01 6.62 -0.24
C VAL A 48 2.52 7.69 -1.21
N ILE A 49 2.85 7.56 -2.51
CA ILE A 49 2.36 8.45 -3.56
C ILE A 49 0.82 8.41 -3.61
N GLN A 50 0.21 7.22 -3.53
CA GLN A 50 -1.25 7.05 -3.52
C GLN A 50 -1.90 7.77 -2.34
N MET A 51 -1.29 7.71 -1.15
CA MET A 51 -1.79 8.41 0.03
C MET A 51 -1.70 9.93 -0.11
N ILE A 52 -0.61 10.44 -0.69
CA ILE A 52 -0.44 11.87 -0.97
C ILE A 52 -1.49 12.33 -1.99
N LEU A 53 -1.64 11.61 -3.10
CA LEU A 53 -2.64 11.92 -4.13
C LEU A 53 -4.07 11.89 -3.57
N GLY A 54 -4.41 10.88 -2.75
CA GLY A 54 -5.72 10.78 -2.10
C GLY A 54 -5.98 11.95 -1.13
N GLY A 55 -4.97 12.33 -0.35
CA GLY A 55 -5.02 13.52 0.49
C GLY A 55 -5.22 14.80 -0.32
N TRP A 56 -4.58 14.87 -1.48
CA TRP A 56 -4.70 16.01 -2.40
C TRP A 56 -6.09 16.11 -3.02
N VAL A 57 -6.62 14.96 -3.51
CA VAL A 57 -8.02 14.87 -3.99
C VAL A 57 -9.00 15.36 -2.92
N SER A 58 -8.82 14.93 -1.67
CA SER A 58 -9.70 15.32 -0.57
C SER A 58 -9.58 16.80 -0.21
N SER A 59 -8.36 17.32 -0.06
CA SER A 59 -8.12 18.70 0.38
C SER A 59 -8.51 19.77 -0.66
N HIS A 60 -8.52 19.41 -1.94
CA HIS A 60 -8.91 20.31 -3.04
C HIS A 60 -10.33 20.07 -3.55
N TYR A 61 -11.11 19.22 -2.85
CA TYR A 61 -12.48 18.85 -3.26
C TYR A 61 -12.55 18.26 -4.68
N ALA A 62 -11.46 17.61 -5.12
CA ALA A 62 -11.36 17.04 -6.46
C ALA A 62 -12.06 15.66 -6.60
N GLY A 63 -12.70 15.16 -5.54
CA GLY A 63 -13.34 13.84 -5.53
C GLY A 63 -14.45 13.66 -6.56
N LEU A 64 -15.08 14.76 -6.99
CA LEU A 64 -16.11 14.77 -8.03
C LEU A 64 -15.66 15.50 -9.31
N ALA A 65 -14.35 15.69 -9.50
CA ALA A 65 -13.83 16.29 -10.73
C ALA A 65 -13.97 15.35 -11.95
N CYS A 66 -14.04 14.04 -11.73
CA CYS A 66 -14.41 13.01 -12.70
C CYS A 66 -15.66 12.29 -12.20
N LEU A 67 -16.79 12.42 -12.91
CA LEU A 67 -18.09 11.96 -12.44
C LEU A 67 -18.43 10.55 -12.86
N ASP A 68 -17.67 10.00 -13.80
CA ASP A 68 -17.90 8.68 -14.41
C ASP A 68 -16.72 7.74 -14.18
N PHE A 69 -16.94 6.45 -14.52
CA PHE A 69 -15.92 5.41 -14.49
C PHE A 69 -16.24 4.37 -15.57
N PRO A 70 -15.25 3.88 -16.39
CA PRO A 70 -13.80 4.19 -16.31
C PRO A 70 -13.42 5.56 -16.87
N THR A 71 -14.28 6.21 -17.65
CA THR A 71 -14.07 7.55 -18.18
C THR A 71 -14.12 8.63 -17.07
N CYS A 72 -13.69 9.84 -17.37
CA CYS A 72 -13.79 10.96 -16.44
C CYS A 72 -15.07 11.79 -16.67
N ASP A 73 -15.46 11.93 -17.95
CA ASP A 73 -16.52 12.80 -18.45
C ASP A 73 -17.55 12.09 -19.37
N GLY A 74 -17.54 10.76 -19.36
CA GLY A 74 -18.34 9.94 -20.26
C GLY A 74 -17.64 9.61 -21.58
N GLU A 75 -16.62 10.34 -22.00
CA GLU A 75 -15.90 10.16 -23.26
C GLU A 75 -14.47 9.69 -23.07
N GLN A 76 -13.68 10.39 -22.27
CA GLN A 76 -12.25 10.17 -22.12
C GLN A 76 -11.87 9.61 -20.74
N VAL A 77 -10.95 8.63 -20.71
CA VAL A 77 -10.38 8.10 -19.47
C VAL A 77 -9.41 9.12 -18.86
N VAL A 78 -8.64 9.80 -19.69
CA VAL A 78 -7.63 10.81 -19.30
C VAL A 78 -7.85 12.08 -20.14
N PRO A 79 -8.82 12.95 -19.79
CA PRO A 79 -9.06 14.16 -20.57
C PRO A 79 -7.96 15.21 -20.37
N THR A 80 -7.39 15.29 -19.18
CA THR A 80 -6.28 16.18 -18.85
C THR A 80 -5.52 15.70 -17.62
N LEU A 81 -4.23 16.07 -17.50
CA LEU A 81 -3.41 15.86 -16.31
C LEU A 81 -3.19 17.15 -15.50
N SER A 82 -3.99 18.19 -15.75
CA SER A 82 -3.90 19.49 -15.06
C SER A 82 -5.14 19.79 -14.21
N GLY A 83 -4.98 20.65 -13.21
CA GLY A 83 -6.06 21.09 -12.34
C GLY A 83 -6.68 19.97 -11.50
N LEU A 84 -7.92 20.14 -11.08
CA LEU A 84 -8.63 19.18 -10.20
C LEU A 84 -8.88 17.84 -10.90
N VAL A 85 -9.18 17.86 -12.20
CA VAL A 85 -9.34 16.67 -13.03
C VAL A 85 -8.03 15.88 -13.07
N GLY A 86 -6.90 16.56 -13.31
CA GLY A 86 -5.59 15.91 -13.36
C GLY A 86 -5.22 15.23 -12.05
N ILE A 87 -5.47 15.89 -10.91
CA ILE A 87 -5.23 15.30 -9.57
C ILE A 87 -6.07 14.02 -9.39
N HIS A 88 -7.35 14.05 -9.77
CA HIS A 88 -8.24 12.88 -9.66
C HIS A 88 -7.81 11.75 -10.59
N VAL A 89 -7.48 12.06 -11.85
CA VAL A 89 -7.00 11.08 -12.83
C VAL A 89 -5.69 10.44 -12.35
N LEU A 90 -4.72 11.22 -11.88
CA LEU A 90 -3.46 10.70 -11.34
C LEU A 90 -3.69 9.76 -10.16
N HIS A 91 -4.61 10.12 -9.24
CA HIS A 91 -4.99 9.26 -8.13
C HIS A 91 -5.56 7.91 -8.60
N ARG A 92 -6.45 7.92 -9.61
CA ARG A 92 -7.00 6.69 -10.21
C ARG A 92 -5.91 5.83 -10.85
N LEU A 93 -5.07 6.44 -11.70
CA LEU A 93 -4.00 5.72 -12.41
C LEU A 93 -2.99 5.11 -11.44
N ASN A 94 -2.56 5.86 -10.44
CA ASN A 94 -1.64 5.34 -9.42
C ASN A 94 -2.27 4.20 -8.60
N GLY A 95 -3.59 4.21 -8.39
CA GLY A 95 -4.32 3.08 -7.78
C GLY A 95 -4.18 1.79 -8.57
N PHE A 96 -4.23 1.84 -9.91
CA PHE A 96 -3.98 0.67 -10.76
C PHE A 96 -2.51 0.25 -10.76
N VAL A 97 -1.57 1.18 -10.72
CA VAL A 97 -0.13 0.86 -10.55
C VAL A 97 0.10 0.13 -9.22
N LEU A 98 -0.55 0.60 -8.14
CA LEU A 98 -0.50 -0.05 -6.84
C LEU A 98 -1.09 -1.47 -6.88
N LEU A 99 -2.21 -1.67 -7.58
CA LEU A 99 -2.82 -2.99 -7.78
C LEU A 99 -1.86 -3.94 -8.51
N CYS A 100 -1.22 -3.48 -9.57
CA CYS A 100 -0.20 -4.26 -10.29
C CYS A 100 0.97 -4.63 -9.37
N GLY A 101 1.48 -3.68 -8.59
CA GLY A 101 2.55 -3.91 -7.63
C GLY A 101 2.19 -5.01 -6.62
N TYR A 102 1.03 -4.91 -6.00
CA TYR A 102 0.53 -5.94 -5.06
C TYR A 102 0.25 -7.27 -5.73
N GLY A 103 -0.31 -7.28 -6.95
CA GLY A 103 -0.58 -8.50 -7.70
C GLY A 103 0.71 -9.27 -8.01
N ILE A 104 1.73 -8.57 -8.50
CA ILE A 104 3.04 -9.16 -8.78
C ILE A 104 3.70 -9.63 -7.48
N LEU A 105 3.66 -8.82 -6.42
CA LEU A 105 4.21 -9.19 -5.12
C LEU A 105 3.53 -10.45 -4.57
N ALA A 106 2.20 -10.50 -4.56
CA ALA A 106 1.44 -11.64 -4.10
C ALA A 106 1.76 -12.91 -4.89
N PHE A 107 1.93 -12.79 -6.22
CA PHE A 107 2.34 -13.89 -7.07
C PHE A 107 3.76 -14.38 -6.74
N ARG A 108 4.72 -13.46 -6.56
CA ARG A 108 6.13 -13.80 -6.28
C ARG A 108 6.31 -14.48 -4.93
N VAL A 109 5.59 -14.04 -3.89
CA VAL A 109 5.74 -14.55 -2.53
C VAL A 109 4.62 -15.50 -2.08
N HIS A 110 3.77 -15.99 -2.99
CA HIS A 110 2.56 -16.77 -2.65
C HIS A 110 2.84 -18.03 -1.81
N ARG A 111 4.04 -18.61 -1.91
CA ARG A 111 4.50 -19.79 -1.13
C ARG A 111 5.35 -19.42 0.07
N VAL A 112 5.62 -18.13 0.30
CA VAL A 112 6.48 -17.69 1.40
C VAL A 112 5.64 -17.45 2.66
N GLY A 113 5.25 -18.48 3.34
CA GLY A 113 4.62 -18.45 4.67
C GLY A 113 3.68 -17.24 4.92
N ARG A 114 3.98 -16.49 5.97
CA ARG A 114 3.19 -15.31 6.38
C ARG A 114 3.20 -14.19 5.33
N MET A 115 4.34 -13.98 4.67
CA MET A 115 4.47 -12.92 3.66
C MET A 115 3.53 -13.14 2.48
N GLY A 116 3.35 -14.41 2.04
CA GLY A 116 2.39 -14.75 1.00
C GLY A 116 0.94 -14.45 1.41
N GLY A 117 0.59 -14.72 2.67
CA GLY A 117 -0.74 -14.39 3.22
C GLY A 117 -0.98 -12.88 3.26
N LEU A 118 -0.02 -12.10 3.78
CA LEU A 118 -0.10 -10.63 3.85
C LEU A 118 -0.16 -9.99 2.46
N ALA A 119 0.65 -10.48 1.51
CA ALA A 119 0.64 -9.94 0.14
C ALA A 119 -0.70 -10.18 -0.58
N LYS A 120 -1.30 -11.37 -0.39
CA LYS A 120 -2.65 -11.68 -0.91
C LYS A 120 -3.71 -10.80 -0.24
N LEU A 121 -3.65 -10.61 1.07
CA LEU A 121 -4.55 -9.72 1.80
C LEU A 121 -4.41 -8.28 1.29
N GLY A 122 -3.19 -7.77 1.12
CA GLY A 122 -2.94 -6.44 0.56
C GLY A 122 -3.52 -6.29 -0.84
N CYS A 123 -3.32 -7.28 -1.72
CA CYS A 123 -3.91 -7.29 -3.07
C CYS A 123 -5.45 -7.25 -3.00
N ALA A 124 -6.07 -8.07 -2.17
CA ALA A 124 -7.53 -8.09 -2.00
C ALA A 124 -8.05 -6.74 -1.47
N LEU A 125 -7.36 -6.14 -0.49
CA LEU A 125 -7.71 -4.82 0.03
C LEU A 125 -7.61 -3.73 -1.05
N VAL A 126 -6.58 -3.75 -1.91
CA VAL A 126 -6.44 -2.78 -3.01
C VAL A 126 -7.56 -2.95 -4.05
N VAL A 127 -7.93 -4.18 -4.41
CA VAL A 127 -9.09 -4.44 -5.28
C VAL A 127 -10.36 -3.86 -4.67
N THR A 128 -10.63 -4.15 -3.40
CA THR A 128 -11.79 -3.62 -2.67
C THR A 128 -11.76 -2.08 -2.60
N GLN A 129 -10.58 -1.50 -2.35
CA GLN A 129 -10.38 -0.05 -2.28
C GLN A 129 -10.71 0.64 -3.59
N ILE A 130 -10.31 0.07 -4.74
CA ILE A 130 -10.67 0.58 -6.06
C ILE A 130 -12.18 0.49 -6.26
N GLY A 131 -12.80 -0.65 -5.94
CA GLY A 131 -14.25 -0.82 -6.04
C GLY A 131 -15.02 0.20 -5.20
N VAL A 132 -14.62 0.41 -3.94
CA VAL A 132 -15.22 1.43 -3.06
C VAL A 132 -14.95 2.84 -3.60
N GLY A 133 -13.80 3.10 -4.21
CA GLY A 133 -13.49 4.36 -4.88
C GLY A 133 -14.42 4.64 -6.07
N VAL A 134 -14.71 3.62 -6.88
CA VAL A 134 -15.68 3.72 -7.98
C VAL A 134 -17.08 4.02 -7.44
N VAL A 135 -17.53 3.31 -6.40
CA VAL A 135 -18.83 3.56 -5.75
C VAL A 135 -18.89 4.98 -5.20
N ASN A 136 -17.81 5.47 -4.59
CA ASN A 136 -17.72 6.86 -4.10
C ASN A 136 -18.03 7.89 -5.21
N VAL A 137 -17.45 7.71 -6.38
CA VAL A 137 -17.67 8.63 -7.51
C VAL A 137 -19.11 8.53 -8.03
N LEU A 138 -19.55 7.32 -8.34
CA LEU A 138 -20.87 7.08 -8.95
C LEU A 138 -22.04 7.52 -8.05
N PHE A 139 -21.88 7.40 -6.73
CA PHE A 139 -22.88 7.81 -5.73
C PHE A 139 -22.62 9.18 -5.13
N ARG A 140 -21.72 10.00 -5.72
CA ARG A 140 -21.48 11.39 -5.33
C ARG A 140 -21.00 11.55 -3.88
N LEU A 141 -20.04 10.71 -3.46
CA LEU A 141 -19.35 10.74 -2.17
C LEU A 141 -20.27 10.56 -0.95
N PRO A 142 -21.04 9.47 -0.84
CA PRO A 142 -21.80 9.21 0.38
C PRO A 142 -20.87 9.09 1.58
N ILE A 143 -21.21 9.72 2.69
CA ILE A 143 -20.39 9.74 3.92
C ILE A 143 -19.95 8.33 4.36
N PRO A 144 -20.83 7.31 4.44
CA PRO A 144 -20.42 5.97 4.86
C PRO A 144 -19.41 5.32 3.91
N VAL A 145 -19.57 5.51 2.59
CA VAL A 145 -18.68 4.93 1.58
C VAL A 145 -17.31 5.64 1.61
N THR A 146 -17.30 6.96 1.79
CA THR A 146 -16.07 7.74 1.94
C THR A 146 -15.32 7.36 3.22
N ALA A 147 -16.02 7.12 4.33
CA ALA A 147 -15.42 6.63 5.56
C ALA A 147 -14.83 5.23 5.39
N LEU A 148 -15.55 4.32 4.72
CA LEU A 148 -15.06 2.99 4.38
C LEU A 148 -13.81 3.05 3.51
N HIS A 149 -13.80 3.91 2.49
CA HIS A 149 -12.64 4.14 1.62
C HIS A 149 -11.41 4.58 2.43
N SER A 150 -11.59 5.49 3.38
CA SER A 150 -10.50 5.94 4.28
C SER A 150 -10.02 4.83 5.22
N GLY A 151 -10.94 4.03 5.78
CA GLY A 151 -10.62 2.89 6.64
C GLY A 151 -9.84 1.79 5.91
N LEU A 152 -10.25 1.46 4.68
CA LEU A 152 -9.54 0.50 3.84
C LEU A 152 -8.14 1.00 3.47
N ALA A 153 -7.97 2.29 3.20
CA ALA A 153 -6.66 2.89 2.94
C ALA A 153 -5.73 2.70 4.16
N ALA A 154 -6.22 2.93 5.37
CA ALA A 154 -5.47 2.67 6.60
C ALA A 154 -5.10 1.18 6.76
N ALA A 155 -6.02 0.26 6.45
CA ALA A 155 -5.74 -1.17 6.48
C ALA A 155 -4.64 -1.59 5.49
N ILE A 156 -4.63 -1.01 4.27
CA ILE A 156 -3.57 -1.24 3.28
C ILE A 156 -2.21 -0.76 3.82
N VAL A 157 -2.15 0.41 4.44
CA VAL A 157 -0.92 0.95 5.07
C VAL A 157 -0.42 0.00 6.15
N LEU A 158 -1.28 -0.50 7.03
CA LEU A 158 -0.90 -1.43 8.09
C LEU A 158 -0.40 -2.77 7.54
N VAL A 159 -1.06 -3.33 6.53
CA VAL A 159 -0.61 -4.58 5.87
C VAL A 159 0.75 -4.37 5.20
N THR A 160 0.96 -3.21 4.54
CA THR A 160 2.26 -2.87 3.94
C THR A 160 3.35 -2.78 5.00
N ALA A 161 3.07 -2.12 6.13
CA ALA A 161 4.00 -2.02 7.24
C ALA A 161 4.38 -3.41 7.81
N MET A 162 3.41 -4.33 7.91
CA MET A 162 3.69 -5.70 8.31
C MET A 162 4.57 -6.44 7.30
N LEU A 163 4.34 -6.27 5.99
CA LEU A 163 5.18 -6.84 4.95
C LEU A 163 6.61 -6.31 5.00
N VAL A 164 6.78 -4.99 5.17
CA VAL A 164 8.09 -4.35 5.31
C VAL A 164 8.82 -4.88 6.55
N ARG A 165 8.12 -5.00 7.68
CA ARG A 165 8.71 -5.52 8.89
C ARG A 165 9.18 -6.98 8.73
N GLU A 166 8.37 -7.87 8.16
CA GLU A 166 8.76 -9.26 7.89
C GLU A 166 10.02 -9.34 6.99
N ALA A 167 10.16 -8.42 6.02
CA ALA A 167 11.34 -8.34 5.18
C ALA A 167 12.59 -7.88 5.95
N LEU A 168 12.45 -6.86 6.82
CA LEU A 168 13.53 -6.32 7.65
C LEU A 168 14.00 -7.34 8.69
N GLU A 169 13.09 -8.04 9.37
CA GLU A 169 13.41 -9.11 10.32
C GLU A 169 14.20 -10.24 9.62
N THR A 170 13.75 -10.64 8.42
CA THR A 170 14.43 -11.64 7.60
C THR A 170 15.86 -11.23 7.26
N ARG A 171 16.07 -9.97 6.87
CA ARG A 171 17.38 -9.41 6.54
C ARG A 171 18.30 -9.36 7.76
N SER A 172 17.81 -8.90 8.90
CA SER A 172 18.55 -8.83 10.17
C SER A 172 19.05 -10.19 10.62
N THR A 173 18.19 -11.20 10.60
CA THR A 173 18.53 -12.57 11.03
C THR A 173 19.54 -13.21 10.07
N ARG A 174 19.41 -13.00 8.74
CA ARG A 174 20.41 -13.48 7.77
C ARG A 174 21.79 -12.87 8.02
N ALA A 175 21.86 -11.57 8.34
CA ALA A 175 23.12 -10.88 8.64
C ALA A 175 23.78 -11.40 9.92
N GLN A 176 23.01 -11.89 10.89
CA GLN A 176 23.53 -12.51 12.12
C GLN A 176 24.05 -13.92 11.88
N ILE A 177 23.39 -14.70 11.01
CA ILE A 177 23.79 -16.10 10.72
C ILE A 177 25.02 -16.15 9.79
N ASN A 178 25.15 -15.19 8.87
CA ASN A 178 26.26 -15.14 7.92
C ASN A 178 26.94 -13.75 7.89
N PRO A 179 27.88 -13.49 8.85
CA PRO A 179 28.56 -12.19 8.96
C PRO A 179 29.42 -11.82 7.73
N GLU A 180 29.89 -12.80 6.96
CA GLU A 180 30.71 -12.56 5.76
C GLU A 180 29.91 -11.94 4.62
N ALA A 181 28.62 -12.25 4.50
CA ALA A 181 27.73 -11.65 3.50
C ALA A 181 27.61 -10.13 3.68
N ARG A 182 27.80 -9.62 4.91
CA ARG A 182 27.73 -8.18 5.23
C ARG A 182 28.88 -7.38 4.61
N MET A 183 30.05 -7.99 4.38
CA MET A 183 31.21 -7.29 3.82
C MET A 183 31.15 -7.13 2.29
N VAL A 184 30.31 -7.90 1.62
CA VAL A 184 30.14 -7.83 0.15
C VAL A 184 29.15 -6.75 -0.26
N GLU A 185 28.16 -6.42 0.61
CA GLU A 185 27.12 -5.40 0.35
C GLU A 185 27.61 -3.94 0.54
N VAL A 186 28.78 -3.75 1.17
CA VAL A 186 29.37 -2.42 1.48
C VAL A 186 30.46 -2.00 0.48
N ARG A 187 30.77 -2.84 -0.52
CA ARG A 187 31.69 -2.52 -1.61
C ARG A 187 30.91 -2.23 -2.89
#